data_4e89c3bdaafaaa0b481a9f92fb3d6ef7
#
_entry.id   4e89c3bdaafaaa0b481a9f92fb3d6ef7
#
_cell.length_a   1.000
_cell.length_b   1.000
_cell.length_c   1.000
_cell.angle_alpha   90.00
_cell.angle_beta   90.00
_cell.angle_gamma   90.00
#
_symmetry.space_group_name_H-M   'P 1'
#
loop_
_entity.id
_entity.type
_entity.pdbx_description
1 polymer ?
#
loop_
_entity_poly.entity_id
_entity_poly.type
_entity_poly.pdbx_seq_one_letter_code
_entity_poly.pdbx_strand_id
1 'polypeptide(L)'
;RNARVKYKPQMFWATNPMYGHPIGNLIKDFYLDEEGIPIPERSNIERYFVAKDGKFLWYDTMEEAVAEHGEGIPRSFRSIRAHVTENIPLMKNNPDYYYNLLALPPIKKKIFLDGSWFCREEEAGYYKRHFSEIVKFPPYQPAKICRSWDTASTPVSTASQSPDWTRGVRVSKTKDGFYTIEDIASLRDRPHKVEELILEYAKYDPPGTFVVLNVDPGSAGLAYVDHLRKKIAELGVYCKVIKSQKNKLQRFLPFSAIAEAGYSRVVEADWNDDWFEEAERFNGKKHNGHDDMCDAVSLAIEALNSGPQELPIMTLPNIQVSGQPLQSFHTSYGKNQGNFTLPTFNIK
;
A
#
# COMPACT_ATOMS: atom_id res chain seq x y z
N ARG A 1 -6.89 -21.59 -46.17
CA ARG A 1 -6.18 -20.72 -47.17
C ARG A 1 -7.18 -20.34 -48.27
N ASN A 2 -7.44 -19.07 -48.44
CA ASN A 2 -8.32 -18.62 -49.51
C ASN A 2 -7.45 -18.41 -50.77
N ALA A 3 -7.40 -19.44 -51.66
CA ALA A 3 -6.58 -19.45 -52.85
C ALA A 3 -7.01 -18.41 -53.94
N ARG A 4 -8.06 -17.63 -53.66
CA ARG A 4 -8.62 -16.65 -54.61
C ARG A 4 -8.12 -15.21 -54.38
N VAL A 5 -7.28 -14.95 -53.39
CA VAL A 5 -6.82 -13.58 -53.05
C VAL A 5 -5.33 -13.47 -53.31
N LYS A 6 -4.91 -12.47 -54.08
CA LYS A 6 -3.49 -12.17 -54.42
C LYS A 6 -2.69 -11.64 -53.21
N TYR A 7 -3.33 -11.39 -52.06
CA TYR A 7 -2.67 -10.83 -50.88
C TYR A 7 -2.20 -11.93 -49.93
N LYS A 8 -0.98 -11.81 -49.42
CA LYS A 8 -0.48 -12.67 -48.33
C LYS A 8 -1.24 -12.38 -47.05
N PRO A 9 -1.69 -13.39 -46.28
CA PRO A 9 -2.31 -13.19 -44.99
C PRO A 9 -1.37 -12.42 -44.07
N GLN A 10 -1.88 -11.42 -43.38
CA GLN A 10 -1.15 -10.65 -42.38
C GLN A 10 -1.83 -10.83 -41.03
N MET A 11 -1.05 -10.80 -39.96
CA MET A 11 -1.54 -10.83 -38.61
C MET A 11 -1.09 -9.55 -37.89
N PHE A 12 -2.01 -8.86 -37.26
CA PHE A 12 -1.75 -7.65 -36.45
C PHE A 12 -2.04 -7.95 -35.01
N TRP A 13 -1.11 -7.54 -34.14
CA TRP A 13 -1.31 -7.54 -32.69
C TRP A 13 -1.16 -6.12 -32.15
N ALA A 14 -2.09 -5.70 -31.32
CA ALA A 14 -1.95 -4.51 -30.50
C ALA A 14 -1.94 -4.94 -29.03
N THR A 15 -0.90 -4.60 -28.32
CA THR A 15 -0.74 -5.00 -26.93
C THR A 15 0.09 -3.97 -26.17
N ASN A 16 -0.19 -3.85 -24.88
CA ASN A 16 0.68 -3.10 -23.96
C ASN A 16 1.85 -4.01 -23.51
N PRO A 17 3.00 -3.42 -23.17
CA PRO A 17 4.10 -4.14 -22.56
C PRO A 17 3.65 -4.92 -21.32
N MET A 18 4.11 -6.15 -21.21
CA MET A 18 3.86 -7.01 -20.06
C MET A 18 5.06 -7.94 -19.90
N TYR A 19 5.63 -7.97 -18.70
CA TYR A 19 6.74 -8.85 -18.39
C TYR A 19 6.41 -10.32 -18.68
N GLY A 20 7.37 -11.03 -19.31
CA GLY A 20 7.20 -12.45 -19.62
C GLY A 20 6.25 -12.76 -20.78
N HIS A 21 5.66 -11.76 -21.43
CA HIS A 21 4.78 -11.97 -22.57
C HIS A 21 5.57 -12.51 -23.77
N PRO A 22 5.07 -13.51 -24.53
CA PRO A 22 5.77 -14.11 -25.67
C PRO A 22 6.21 -13.09 -26.72
N ILE A 23 5.44 -12.03 -26.97
CA ILE A 23 5.81 -10.95 -27.90
C ILE A 23 7.04 -10.20 -27.40
N GLY A 24 7.16 -9.91 -26.10
CA GLY A 24 8.35 -9.29 -25.52
C GLY A 24 9.59 -10.12 -25.79
N ASN A 25 9.52 -11.44 -25.62
CA ASN A 25 10.60 -12.36 -25.94
C ASN A 25 10.93 -12.41 -27.45
N LEU A 26 9.93 -12.21 -28.30
CA LEU A 26 10.12 -12.20 -29.77
C LEU A 26 10.87 -10.94 -30.23
N ILE A 27 10.62 -9.78 -29.61
CA ILE A 27 11.14 -8.48 -30.05
C ILE A 27 12.39 -8.02 -29.30
N LYS A 28 12.77 -8.68 -28.19
CA LYS A 28 13.80 -8.20 -27.24
C LYS A 28 15.18 -7.96 -27.88
N ASP A 29 15.62 -8.85 -28.76
CA ASP A 29 17.01 -8.84 -29.24
C ASP A 29 17.29 -7.75 -30.30
N PHE A 30 16.23 -7.18 -30.90
CA PHE A 30 16.40 -6.17 -31.94
C PHE A 30 15.62 -4.88 -31.66
N TYR A 31 14.33 -4.97 -31.24
CA TYR A 31 13.46 -3.80 -31.14
C TYR A 31 13.50 -3.13 -29.78
N LEU A 32 14.08 -3.78 -28.75
CA LEU A 32 14.15 -3.27 -27.38
C LEU A 32 15.60 -2.96 -26.99
N ASP A 33 15.77 -1.98 -26.09
CA ASP A 33 17.03 -1.70 -25.41
C ASP A 33 17.24 -2.62 -24.20
N GLU A 34 18.31 -2.37 -23.44
CA GLU A 34 18.66 -3.15 -22.23
C GLU A 34 17.61 -3.02 -21.11
N GLU A 35 16.82 -1.95 -21.09
CA GLU A 35 15.73 -1.72 -20.13
C GLU A 35 14.38 -2.26 -20.63
N GLY A 36 14.35 -2.86 -21.83
CA GLY A 36 13.15 -3.36 -22.45
C GLY A 36 12.26 -2.30 -23.08
N ILE A 37 12.79 -1.09 -23.30
CA ILE A 37 12.06 0.01 -23.92
C ILE A 37 12.24 -0.07 -25.44
N PRO A 38 11.17 0.13 -26.23
CA PRO A 38 11.27 0.11 -27.70
C PRO A 38 12.19 1.21 -28.22
N ILE A 39 13.20 0.80 -29.03
CA ILE A 39 14.15 1.70 -29.67
C ILE A 39 13.45 2.42 -30.83
N PRO A 40 13.33 3.77 -30.81
CA PRO A 40 12.60 4.51 -31.84
C PRO A 40 13.11 4.28 -33.26
N GLU A 41 14.44 4.23 -33.43
CA GLU A 41 15.11 4.05 -34.72
C GLU A 41 14.89 2.67 -35.34
N ARG A 42 14.50 1.69 -34.52
CA ARG A 42 14.18 0.32 -34.93
C ARG A 42 12.70 0.07 -35.13
N SER A 43 11.87 1.07 -34.80
CA SER A 43 10.41 0.99 -35.02
C SER A 43 10.11 0.89 -36.53
N ASN A 44 9.19 -0.02 -36.90
CA ASN A 44 8.75 -0.28 -38.26
C ASN A 44 9.84 -0.83 -39.21
N ILE A 45 11.02 -1.23 -38.72
CA ILE A 45 11.99 -1.95 -39.54
C ILE A 45 11.48 -3.37 -39.74
N GLU A 46 11.50 -3.84 -41.02
CA GLU A 46 11.11 -5.21 -41.33
C GLU A 46 12.29 -6.14 -41.12
N ARG A 47 12.02 -7.25 -40.43
CA ARG A 47 12.95 -8.35 -40.26
C ARG A 47 12.29 -9.67 -40.64
N TYR A 48 13.10 -10.71 -40.86
CA TYR A 48 12.60 -12.00 -41.24
C TYR A 48 13.00 -13.04 -40.20
N PHE A 49 12.13 -14.00 -39.95
CA PHE A 49 12.42 -15.06 -39.01
C PHE A 49 11.96 -16.44 -39.48
N VAL A 50 12.64 -17.45 -38.97
CA VAL A 50 12.26 -18.86 -39.07
C VAL A 50 12.09 -19.42 -37.65
N ALA A 51 10.95 -20.06 -37.41
CA ALA A 51 10.70 -20.77 -36.15
C ALA A 51 11.21 -22.21 -36.30
N LYS A 52 12.24 -22.58 -35.53
CA LYS A 52 12.84 -23.90 -35.52
C LYS A 52 13.15 -24.32 -34.08
N ASP A 53 12.74 -25.51 -33.68
CA ASP A 53 13.00 -26.12 -32.38
C ASP A 53 12.63 -25.19 -31.18
N GLY A 54 11.50 -24.48 -31.30
CA GLY A 54 11.02 -23.53 -30.27
C GLY A 54 11.79 -22.22 -30.19
N LYS A 55 12.72 -21.96 -31.13
CA LYS A 55 13.49 -20.72 -31.23
C LYS A 55 13.15 -19.94 -32.47
N PHE A 56 13.38 -18.63 -32.44
CA PHE A 56 13.27 -17.76 -33.60
C PHE A 56 14.69 -17.42 -34.10
N LEU A 57 14.99 -17.83 -35.34
CA LEU A 57 16.22 -17.46 -36.04
C LEU A 57 15.93 -16.23 -36.89
N TRP A 58 16.67 -15.15 -36.69
CA TRP A 58 16.41 -13.84 -37.28
C TRP A 58 17.39 -13.50 -38.40
N TYR A 59 16.87 -12.87 -39.47
CA TYR A 59 17.59 -12.45 -40.64
C TYR A 59 17.24 -11.01 -41.00
N ASP A 60 18.19 -10.29 -41.58
CA ASP A 60 17.98 -8.93 -42.03
C ASP A 60 17.30 -8.87 -43.38
N THR A 61 17.51 -9.89 -44.23
CA THR A 61 16.91 -9.98 -45.54
C THR A 61 16.14 -11.31 -45.73
N MET A 62 15.14 -11.27 -46.64
CA MET A 62 14.40 -12.47 -47.03
C MET A 62 15.30 -13.48 -47.76
N GLU A 63 16.20 -12.96 -48.56
CA GLU A 63 17.15 -13.75 -49.39
C GLU A 63 18.05 -14.61 -48.52
N GLU A 64 18.62 -14.05 -47.44
CA GLU A 64 19.43 -14.80 -46.48
C GLU A 64 18.63 -15.93 -45.82
N ALA A 65 17.43 -15.63 -45.35
CA ALA A 65 16.56 -16.60 -44.69
C ALA A 65 16.12 -17.72 -45.68
N VAL A 66 15.84 -17.39 -46.91
CA VAL A 66 15.46 -18.36 -47.96
C VAL A 66 16.66 -19.23 -48.37
N ALA A 67 17.86 -18.64 -48.48
CA ALA A 67 19.07 -19.39 -48.81
C ALA A 67 19.37 -20.50 -47.80
N GLU A 68 19.11 -20.24 -46.54
CA GLU A 68 19.39 -21.21 -45.47
C GLU A 68 18.24 -22.22 -45.24
N HIS A 69 16.97 -21.78 -45.39
CA HIS A 69 15.82 -22.60 -44.97
C HIS A 69 14.84 -22.96 -46.10
N GLY A 70 15.02 -22.42 -47.28
CA GLY A 70 14.15 -22.65 -48.44
C GLY A 70 12.95 -21.70 -48.53
N GLU A 71 12.38 -21.65 -49.73
CA GLU A 71 11.23 -20.78 -50.01
C GLU A 71 9.99 -21.12 -49.19
N GLY A 72 9.24 -20.09 -48.80
CA GLY A 72 7.96 -20.21 -48.08
C GLY A 72 8.06 -20.55 -46.60
N ILE A 73 9.24 -20.79 -46.04
CA ILE A 73 9.49 -21.03 -44.61
C ILE A 73 9.65 -19.72 -43.85
N PRO A 74 10.46 -18.75 -44.29
CA PRO A 74 10.64 -17.48 -43.59
C PRO A 74 9.37 -16.65 -43.55
N ARG A 75 9.22 -15.88 -42.47
CA ARG A 75 8.11 -14.94 -42.21
C ARG A 75 8.68 -13.56 -41.98
N SER A 76 8.01 -12.54 -42.50
CA SER A 76 8.35 -11.16 -42.17
C SER A 76 7.68 -10.72 -40.88
N PHE A 77 8.34 -9.82 -40.15
CA PHE A 77 7.86 -9.25 -38.91
C PHE A 77 8.26 -7.77 -38.81
N ARG A 78 7.36 -6.94 -38.25
CA ARG A 78 7.63 -5.56 -37.91
C ARG A 78 7.06 -5.27 -36.53
N SER A 79 7.82 -4.57 -35.70
CA SER A 79 7.32 -3.97 -34.46
C SER A 79 7.20 -2.48 -34.64
N ILE A 80 6.04 -1.94 -34.31
CA ILE A 80 5.77 -0.49 -34.39
C ILE A 80 5.52 -0.01 -32.96
N ARG A 81 6.40 0.88 -32.51
CA ARG A 81 6.20 1.61 -31.25
C ARG A 81 5.08 2.62 -31.44
N ALA A 82 4.18 2.72 -30.45
CA ALA A 82 3.16 3.75 -30.40
C ALA A 82 3.27 4.46 -29.03
N HIS A 83 3.86 5.66 -29.01
CA HIS A 83 3.94 6.47 -27.82
C HIS A 83 2.70 7.36 -27.69
N VAL A 84 2.22 7.58 -26.45
CA VAL A 84 0.99 8.34 -26.20
C VAL A 84 1.00 9.75 -26.80
N THR A 85 2.17 10.42 -26.81
CA THR A 85 2.34 11.75 -27.39
C THR A 85 2.18 11.80 -28.91
N GLU A 86 2.32 10.66 -29.59
CA GLU A 86 2.12 10.55 -31.06
C GLU A 86 0.62 10.48 -31.43
N ASN A 87 -0.24 10.20 -30.45
CA ASN A 87 -1.68 10.23 -30.63
C ASN A 87 -2.22 11.66 -30.51
N ILE A 88 -2.02 12.45 -31.59
CA ILE A 88 -2.41 13.86 -31.62
C ILE A 88 -3.90 14.09 -31.28
N PRO A 89 -4.87 13.29 -31.78
CA PRO A 89 -6.26 13.43 -31.37
C PRO A 89 -6.48 13.23 -29.88
N LEU A 90 -5.83 12.25 -29.26
CA LEU A 90 -5.92 12.02 -27.82
C LEU A 90 -5.33 13.19 -27.03
N MET A 91 -4.15 13.64 -27.41
CA MET A 91 -3.46 14.76 -26.74
C MET A 91 -4.25 16.07 -26.83
N LYS A 92 -4.98 16.28 -27.95
CA LYS A 92 -5.81 17.47 -28.15
C LYS A 92 -7.13 17.40 -27.37
N ASN A 93 -7.78 16.24 -27.35
CA ASN A 93 -9.14 16.10 -26.81
C ASN A 93 -9.14 15.69 -25.32
N ASN A 94 -8.10 15.03 -24.84
CA ASN A 94 -7.97 14.56 -23.45
C ASN A 94 -6.50 14.62 -22.98
N PRO A 95 -5.92 15.80 -22.79
CA PRO A 95 -4.55 15.96 -22.31
C PRO A 95 -4.36 15.39 -20.88
N ASP A 96 -5.41 15.34 -20.07
CA ASP A 96 -5.38 14.82 -18.71
C ASP A 96 -4.94 13.34 -18.65
N TYR A 97 -5.21 12.59 -19.71
CA TYR A 97 -4.73 11.21 -19.80
C TYR A 97 -3.20 11.12 -19.73
N TYR A 98 -2.49 11.99 -20.44
CA TYR A 98 -1.03 12.08 -20.40
C TYR A 98 -0.52 12.53 -19.03
N TYR A 99 -1.14 13.55 -18.44
CA TYR A 99 -0.77 14.00 -17.09
C TYR A 99 -0.98 12.91 -16.04
N ASN A 100 -2.04 12.11 -16.17
CA ASN A 100 -2.26 10.95 -15.29
C ASN A 100 -1.18 9.90 -15.45
N LEU A 101 -0.66 9.65 -16.66
CA LEU A 101 0.48 8.75 -16.86
C LEU A 101 1.76 9.30 -16.23
N LEU A 102 1.99 10.63 -16.32
CA LEU A 102 3.14 11.28 -15.68
C LEU A 102 3.07 11.23 -14.15
N ALA A 103 1.89 11.18 -13.57
CA ALA A 103 1.67 11.06 -12.13
C ALA A 103 1.79 9.62 -11.60
N LEU A 104 1.98 8.63 -12.46
CA LEU A 104 2.15 7.24 -12.04
C LEU A 104 3.48 7.04 -11.27
N PRO A 105 3.52 6.08 -10.34
CA PRO A 105 4.77 5.64 -9.73
C PRO A 105 5.84 5.26 -10.77
N PRO A 106 7.15 5.44 -10.48
CA PRO A 106 8.22 5.30 -11.47
C PRO A 106 8.17 4.04 -12.33
N ILE A 107 7.92 2.87 -11.72
CA ILE A 107 7.86 1.59 -12.46
C ILE A 107 6.62 1.52 -13.35
N LYS A 108 5.46 2.00 -12.87
CA LYS A 108 4.26 2.07 -13.70
C LYS A 108 4.43 3.04 -14.86
N LYS A 109 5.12 4.17 -14.63
CA LYS A 109 5.51 5.09 -15.68
C LYS A 109 6.38 4.38 -16.72
N LYS A 110 7.41 3.64 -16.27
CA LYS A 110 8.30 2.88 -17.14
C LYS A 110 7.54 1.85 -18.01
N ILE A 111 6.50 1.21 -17.46
CA ILE A 111 5.65 0.25 -18.19
C ILE A 111 4.69 0.96 -19.16
N PHE A 112 3.88 1.91 -18.64
CA PHE A 112 2.74 2.45 -19.39
C PHE A 112 3.07 3.68 -20.22
N LEU A 113 4.07 4.47 -19.85
CA LEU A 113 4.51 5.64 -20.59
C LEU A 113 5.70 5.32 -21.49
N ASP A 114 6.76 4.72 -20.93
CA ASP A 114 8.00 4.44 -21.67
C ASP A 114 7.90 3.15 -22.49
N GLY A 115 6.99 2.25 -22.11
CA GLY A 115 6.71 1.02 -22.86
C GLY A 115 7.66 -0.14 -22.57
N SER A 116 8.24 -0.20 -21.35
CA SER A 116 9.17 -1.27 -20.97
C SER A 116 8.50 -2.65 -20.86
N TRP A 117 9.08 -3.64 -21.53
CA TRP A 117 8.68 -5.05 -21.52
C TRP A 117 9.38 -5.86 -20.41
N PHE A 118 10.42 -5.31 -19.79
CA PHE A 118 11.23 -6.02 -18.79
C PHE A 118 10.88 -5.64 -17.36
N CYS A 119 10.20 -4.52 -17.14
CA CYS A 119 9.74 -4.13 -15.81
C CYS A 119 8.62 -5.05 -15.33
N ARG A 120 8.80 -5.58 -14.13
CA ARG A 120 7.72 -6.29 -13.42
C ARG A 120 6.92 -5.27 -12.61
N GLU A 121 5.62 -5.29 -12.75
CA GLU A 121 4.74 -4.50 -11.88
C GLU A 121 4.94 -4.88 -10.39
N GLU A 122 5.42 -6.09 -10.15
CA GLU A 122 5.76 -6.64 -8.84
C GLU A 122 7.04 -6.04 -8.23
N GLU A 123 7.94 -5.50 -9.04
CA GLU A 123 9.15 -4.77 -8.61
C GLU A 123 8.86 -3.31 -8.27
N ALA A 124 7.64 -2.85 -8.49
CA ALA A 124 7.15 -1.59 -8.01
C ALA A 124 6.90 -1.68 -6.50
N GLY A 125 7.96 -1.74 -5.71
CA GLY A 125 7.83 -1.42 -4.30
C GLY A 125 7.20 -0.04 -4.18
N TYR A 126 6.00 0.00 -3.61
CA TYR A 126 5.26 1.25 -3.37
C TYR A 126 5.88 2.07 -2.25
N TYR A 127 6.86 1.52 -1.58
CA TYR A 127 7.59 2.13 -0.49
C TYR A 127 9.09 1.87 -0.64
N LYS A 128 9.91 2.82 -0.22
CA LYS A 128 11.36 2.71 -0.14
C LYS A 128 11.82 3.18 1.22
N ARG A 129 12.80 2.52 1.82
CA ARG A 129 13.36 2.84 3.15
C ARG A 129 13.70 4.33 3.30
N HIS A 130 14.29 4.94 2.26
CA HIS A 130 14.66 6.36 2.27
C HIS A 130 13.48 7.35 2.21
N PHE A 131 12.25 6.89 2.04
CA PHE A 131 11.05 7.73 2.14
C PHE A 131 10.71 8.10 3.58
N SER A 132 11.24 7.38 4.57
CA SER A 132 11.01 7.66 5.98
C SER A 132 12.30 8.02 6.69
N GLU A 133 12.24 9.09 7.47
CA GLU A 133 13.31 9.50 8.36
C GLU A 133 13.33 8.61 9.62
N ILE A 134 14.50 8.05 9.98
CA ILE A 134 14.66 7.34 11.25
C ILE A 134 14.95 8.37 12.34
N VAL A 135 14.13 8.37 13.38
CA VAL A 135 14.22 9.31 14.51
C VAL A 135 14.41 8.55 15.83
N LYS A 136 15.16 9.14 16.78
CA LYS A 136 15.44 8.49 18.07
C LYS A 136 14.22 8.47 19.00
N PHE A 137 13.34 9.43 18.88
CA PHE A 137 12.21 9.59 19.79
C PHE A 137 10.92 9.92 19.01
N PRO A 138 9.75 9.47 19.51
CA PRO A 138 8.46 9.90 18.96
C PRO A 138 8.23 11.41 19.21
N PRO A 139 7.30 12.05 18.49
CA PRO A 139 6.99 13.45 18.68
C PRO A 139 6.43 13.69 20.10
N TYR A 140 6.88 14.75 20.77
CA TYR A 140 6.53 15.04 22.18
C TYR A 140 5.04 15.26 22.40
N GLN A 141 4.35 15.94 21.45
CA GLN A 141 2.91 16.20 21.54
C GLN A 141 2.26 15.98 20.17
N PRO A 142 1.93 14.75 19.81
CA PRO A 142 1.23 14.49 18.57
C PRO A 142 -0.20 15.07 18.63
N ALA A 143 -0.72 15.47 17.46
CA ALA A 143 -2.11 15.91 17.35
C ALA A 143 -3.09 14.76 17.54
N LYS A 144 -2.69 13.57 17.06
CA LYS A 144 -3.43 12.31 17.22
C LYS A 144 -2.44 11.15 17.34
N ILE A 145 -2.81 10.12 18.10
CA ILE A 145 -2.03 8.89 18.22
C ILE A 145 -2.99 7.69 18.30
N CYS A 146 -2.70 6.64 17.60
CA CYS A 146 -3.47 5.40 17.65
C CYS A 146 -2.56 4.17 17.63
N ARG A 147 -3.08 3.06 18.16
CA ARG A 147 -2.54 1.72 17.93
C ARG A 147 -3.55 0.90 17.13
N SER A 148 -3.17 0.54 15.93
CA SER A 148 -3.96 -0.32 15.04
C SER A 148 -3.50 -1.77 15.15
N TRP A 149 -4.45 -2.69 15.06
CA TRP A 149 -4.20 -4.11 15.14
C TRP A 149 -4.66 -4.82 13.88
N ASP A 150 -3.74 -5.54 13.24
CA ASP A 150 -4.06 -6.61 12.33
C ASP A 150 -3.98 -7.92 13.10
N THR A 151 -5.12 -8.59 13.26
CA THR A 151 -5.24 -9.72 14.18
C THR A 151 -5.28 -11.04 13.44
N ALA A 152 -4.35 -11.94 13.75
CA ALA A 152 -4.39 -13.35 13.38
C ALA A 152 -4.52 -14.20 14.66
N SER A 153 -5.21 -15.33 14.56
CA SER A 153 -5.53 -16.16 15.72
C SER A 153 -5.08 -17.62 15.53
N THR A 154 -4.13 -17.85 14.62
CA THR A 154 -3.64 -19.20 14.30
C THR A 154 -2.25 -19.41 14.93
N PRO A 155 -2.09 -20.28 15.92
CA PRO A 155 -0.80 -20.60 16.48
C PRO A 155 0.05 -21.39 15.48
N VAL A 156 1.40 -21.30 15.64
CA VAL A 156 2.33 -22.16 14.90
C VAL A 156 2.04 -23.62 15.23
N SER A 157 1.86 -24.46 14.22
CA SER A 157 1.59 -25.89 14.36
C SER A 157 2.29 -26.68 13.25
N THR A 158 2.31 -28.02 13.38
CA THR A 158 2.83 -28.90 12.32
C THR A 158 2.05 -28.80 11.00
N ALA A 159 0.79 -28.39 11.08
CA ALA A 159 -0.09 -28.19 9.90
C ALA A 159 0.07 -26.78 9.28
N SER A 160 0.56 -25.81 10.06
CA SER A 160 0.84 -24.44 9.58
C SER A 160 2.16 -23.94 10.18
N GLN A 161 3.23 -24.05 9.42
CA GLN A 161 4.57 -23.68 9.87
C GLN A 161 4.80 -22.16 9.85
N SER A 162 4.03 -21.40 9.08
CA SER A 162 4.13 -19.94 8.99
C SER A 162 2.73 -19.29 8.95
N PRO A 163 1.96 -19.35 10.07
CA PRO A 163 0.70 -18.62 10.16
C PRO A 163 0.93 -17.11 10.16
N ASP A 164 -0.11 -16.34 9.86
CA ASP A 164 -0.08 -14.88 9.89
C ASP A 164 0.21 -14.38 11.32
N TRP A 165 0.86 -13.21 11.40
CA TRP A 165 1.13 -12.56 12.67
C TRP A 165 -0.03 -11.70 13.13
N THR A 166 -0.23 -11.62 14.44
CA THR A 166 -0.89 -10.46 15.01
C THR A 166 0.13 -9.34 15.13
N ARG A 167 -0.14 -8.21 14.49
CA ARG A 167 0.70 -7.02 14.51
C ARG A 167 -0.08 -5.84 15.08
N GLY A 168 0.52 -5.17 16.07
CA GLY A 168 -0.02 -3.95 16.66
C GLY A 168 0.91 -2.78 16.41
N VAL A 169 0.53 -1.83 15.55
CA VAL A 169 1.38 -0.71 15.17
C VAL A 169 0.87 0.58 15.79
N ARG A 170 1.73 1.24 16.58
CA ARG A 170 1.44 2.58 17.12
C ARG A 170 1.95 3.64 16.16
N VAL A 171 1.04 4.50 15.72
CA VAL A 171 1.34 5.61 14.80
C VAL A 171 0.79 6.90 15.37
N SER A 172 1.61 7.95 15.34
CA SER A 172 1.19 9.31 15.67
C SER A 172 1.17 10.21 14.43
N LYS A 173 0.36 11.27 14.50
CA LYS A 173 0.28 12.34 13.52
C LYS A 173 0.48 13.67 14.22
N THR A 174 1.42 14.49 13.74
CA THR A 174 1.66 15.84 14.24
C THR A 174 0.72 16.86 13.57
N LYS A 175 0.65 18.07 14.12
CA LYS A 175 -0.11 19.19 13.52
C LYS A 175 0.44 19.59 12.15
N ASP A 176 1.75 19.43 11.95
CA ASP A 176 2.45 19.76 10.72
C ASP A 176 2.33 18.65 9.66
N GLY A 177 1.56 17.59 9.96
CA GLY A 177 1.24 16.54 8.98
C GLY A 177 2.22 15.37 8.93
N PHE A 178 3.25 15.31 9.79
CA PHE A 178 4.13 14.15 9.88
C PHE A 178 3.45 12.96 10.55
N TYR A 179 3.70 11.78 10.01
CA TYR A 179 3.28 10.50 10.58
C TYR A 179 4.50 9.75 11.08
N THR A 180 4.48 9.31 12.33
CA THR A 180 5.58 8.57 12.95
C THR A 180 5.12 7.18 13.36
N ILE A 181 5.76 6.14 12.82
CA ILE A 181 5.63 4.77 13.33
C ILE A 181 6.49 4.69 14.59
N GLU A 182 5.84 4.51 15.75
CA GLU A 182 6.49 4.64 17.05
C GLU A 182 6.84 3.31 17.70
N ASP A 183 6.03 2.28 17.43
CA ASP A 183 6.20 0.96 18.04
C ASP A 183 5.45 -0.11 17.24
N ILE A 184 6.01 -1.32 17.20
CA ILE A 184 5.40 -2.49 16.56
C ILE A 184 5.42 -3.67 17.54
N ALA A 185 4.23 -4.06 17.99
CA ALA A 185 4.02 -5.28 18.75
C ALA A 185 3.76 -6.48 17.82
N SER A 186 4.24 -7.65 18.21
CA SER A 186 4.17 -8.87 17.38
C SER A 186 3.85 -10.09 18.25
N LEU A 187 2.85 -10.88 17.82
CA LEU A 187 2.53 -12.14 18.48
C LEU A 187 2.00 -13.18 17.47
N ARG A 188 2.37 -14.44 17.69
CA ARG A 188 1.76 -15.61 17.04
C ARG A 188 1.30 -16.56 18.12
N ASP A 189 0.05 -16.47 18.51
CA ASP A 189 -0.49 -17.31 19.57
C ASP A 189 -2.02 -17.48 19.42
N ARG A 190 -2.60 -18.19 20.39
CA ARG A 190 -4.05 -18.43 20.48
C ARG A 190 -4.83 -17.14 20.72
N PRO A 191 -6.14 -17.11 20.35
CA PRO A 191 -6.95 -15.89 20.43
C PRO A 191 -6.93 -15.18 21.79
N HIS A 192 -6.94 -15.91 22.91
CA HIS A 192 -6.92 -15.30 24.24
C HIS A 192 -5.60 -14.59 24.54
N LYS A 193 -4.46 -15.09 24.02
CA LYS A 193 -3.15 -14.44 24.19
C LYS A 193 -3.06 -13.16 23.33
N VAL A 194 -3.66 -13.19 22.15
CA VAL A 194 -3.83 -12.00 21.31
C VAL A 194 -4.67 -10.95 22.03
N GLU A 195 -5.78 -11.37 22.64
CA GLU A 195 -6.64 -10.48 23.45
C GLU A 195 -5.87 -9.88 24.63
N GLU A 196 -5.15 -10.70 25.42
CA GLU A 196 -4.33 -10.23 26.54
C GLU A 196 -3.32 -9.17 26.08
N LEU A 197 -2.62 -9.43 24.96
CA LEU A 197 -1.66 -8.49 24.38
C LEU A 197 -2.32 -7.15 24.01
N ILE A 198 -3.45 -7.19 23.32
CA ILE A 198 -4.19 -5.98 22.91
C ILE A 198 -4.59 -5.16 24.13
N LEU A 199 -5.11 -5.79 25.18
CA LEU A 199 -5.53 -5.12 26.41
C LEU A 199 -4.34 -4.58 27.20
N GLU A 200 -3.22 -5.29 27.23
CA GLU A 200 -1.99 -4.84 27.86
C GLU A 200 -1.47 -3.55 27.19
N TYR A 201 -1.35 -3.53 25.86
CA TYR A 201 -0.94 -2.32 25.14
C TYR A 201 -1.96 -1.18 25.27
N ALA A 202 -3.27 -1.49 25.25
CA ALA A 202 -4.30 -0.47 25.49
C ALA A 202 -4.17 0.20 26.86
N LYS A 203 -3.68 -0.53 27.88
CA LYS A 203 -3.47 -0.02 29.22
C LYS A 203 -2.19 0.81 29.38
N TYR A 204 -1.11 0.43 28.67
CA TYR A 204 0.23 0.99 28.89
C TYR A 204 0.69 1.94 27.79
N ASP A 205 -0.01 2.03 26.67
CA ASP A 205 0.28 3.03 25.64
C ASP A 205 0.15 4.48 26.19
N PRO A 206 0.86 5.45 25.61
CA PRO A 206 0.79 6.84 26.05
C PRO A 206 -0.65 7.37 26.14
N PRO A 207 -0.97 8.21 27.12
CA PRO A 207 -2.29 8.80 27.26
C PRO A 207 -2.77 9.48 25.96
N GLY A 208 -4.03 9.25 25.59
CA GLY A 208 -4.62 9.76 24.36
C GLY A 208 -4.47 8.82 23.15
N THR A 209 -3.75 7.71 23.31
CA THR A 209 -3.70 6.65 22.28
C THR A 209 -5.05 5.95 22.23
N PHE A 210 -5.65 5.92 21.05
CA PHE A 210 -6.85 5.12 20.82
C PHE A 210 -6.53 3.84 20.04
N VAL A 211 -7.32 2.80 20.29
CA VAL A 211 -7.16 1.51 19.62
C VAL A 211 -7.97 1.48 18.32
N VAL A 212 -7.40 0.86 17.29
CA VAL A 212 -8.07 0.66 16.01
C VAL A 212 -8.09 -0.83 15.68
N LEU A 213 -9.28 -1.36 15.43
CA LEU A 213 -9.50 -2.75 15.06
C LEU A 213 -10.08 -2.84 13.65
N ASN A 214 -9.62 -3.82 12.87
CA ASN A 214 -10.25 -4.19 11.61
C ASN A 214 -11.35 -5.21 11.85
N VAL A 215 -12.38 -5.19 11.02
CA VAL A 215 -13.47 -6.19 11.05
C VAL A 215 -13.46 -6.97 9.77
N ASP A 216 -13.27 -8.27 9.88
CA ASP A 216 -13.56 -9.20 8.80
C ASP A 216 -15.08 -9.33 8.58
N PRO A 217 -15.53 -9.41 7.32
CA PRO A 217 -16.97 -9.39 6.98
C PRO A 217 -17.78 -10.62 7.45
N GLY A 218 -17.23 -11.46 8.31
CA GLY A 218 -17.92 -12.63 8.90
C GLY A 218 -18.60 -12.33 10.24
N SER A 219 -19.69 -13.04 10.57
CA SER A 219 -20.42 -12.90 11.84
C SER A 219 -19.55 -13.17 13.07
N ALA A 220 -18.64 -14.12 13.00
CA ALA A 220 -17.70 -14.45 14.08
C ALA A 220 -16.71 -13.32 14.33
N GLY A 221 -16.19 -12.67 13.27
CA GLY A 221 -15.30 -11.52 13.37
C GLY A 221 -15.98 -10.33 14.04
N LEU A 222 -17.23 -10.06 13.70
CA LEU A 222 -18.02 -8.99 14.33
C LEU A 222 -18.22 -9.21 15.84
N ALA A 223 -18.55 -10.42 16.26
CA ALA A 223 -18.76 -10.74 17.67
C ALA A 223 -17.46 -10.61 18.48
N TYR A 224 -16.32 -11.04 17.91
CA TYR A 224 -15.01 -10.91 18.55
C TYR A 224 -14.58 -9.44 18.71
N VAL A 225 -14.74 -8.66 17.67
CA VAL A 225 -14.40 -7.22 17.71
C VAL A 225 -15.31 -6.47 18.67
N ASP A 226 -16.60 -6.78 18.75
CA ASP A 226 -17.51 -6.17 19.72
C ASP A 226 -17.13 -6.53 21.18
N HIS A 227 -16.70 -7.76 21.41
CA HIS A 227 -16.17 -8.20 22.70
C HIS A 227 -14.91 -7.42 23.10
N LEU A 228 -13.92 -7.36 22.22
CA LEU A 228 -12.69 -6.59 22.45
C LEU A 228 -12.97 -5.12 22.69
N ARG A 229 -13.84 -4.51 21.89
CA ARG A 229 -14.21 -3.10 22.04
C ARG A 229 -14.80 -2.78 23.40
N LYS A 230 -15.62 -3.68 23.96
CA LYS A 230 -16.17 -3.52 25.32
C LYS A 230 -15.06 -3.56 26.36
N LYS A 231 -14.17 -4.55 26.30
CA LYS A 231 -13.04 -4.67 27.24
C LYS A 231 -12.07 -3.48 27.17
N ILE A 232 -11.77 -2.97 25.98
CA ILE A 232 -10.96 -1.77 25.78
C ILE A 232 -11.65 -0.54 26.39
N ALA A 233 -12.97 -0.42 26.22
CA ALA A 233 -13.75 0.66 26.80
C ALA A 233 -13.78 0.61 28.34
N GLU A 234 -13.77 -0.58 28.96
CA GLU A 234 -13.65 -0.75 30.41
C GLU A 234 -12.33 -0.21 30.96
N LEU A 235 -11.25 -0.17 30.13
CA LEU A 235 -9.97 0.45 30.46
C LEU A 235 -9.99 1.99 30.28
N GLY A 236 -11.11 2.58 29.87
CA GLY A 236 -11.21 4.00 29.57
C GLY A 236 -10.57 4.41 28.25
N VAL A 237 -10.24 3.47 27.38
CA VAL A 237 -9.59 3.70 26.09
C VAL A 237 -10.63 3.70 24.97
N TYR A 238 -10.56 4.70 24.09
CA TYR A 238 -11.42 4.72 22.90
C TYR A 238 -10.99 3.67 21.88
N CYS A 239 -11.95 2.93 21.37
CA CYS A 239 -11.72 1.91 20.34
C CYS A 239 -12.53 2.22 19.07
N LYS A 240 -11.82 2.47 17.98
CA LYS A 240 -12.40 2.67 16.65
C LYS A 240 -12.37 1.36 15.85
N VAL A 241 -13.50 1.04 15.26
CA VAL A 241 -13.64 -0.13 14.41
C VAL A 241 -13.77 0.33 12.97
N ILE A 242 -12.92 -0.20 12.09
CA ILE A 242 -12.92 0.11 10.65
C ILE A 242 -13.31 -1.14 9.87
N LYS A 243 -14.29 -0.98 8.97
CA LYS A 243 -14.69 -1.99 7.99
C LYS A 243 -14.07 -1.60 6.66
N SER A 244 -12.94 -2.17 6.31
CA SER A 244 -12.33 -1.86 5.04
C SER A 244 -12.97 -2.65 3.90
N GLN A 245 -13.43 -1.93 2.86
CA GLN A 245 -13.93 -2.50 1.61
C GLN A 245 -12.88 -2.45 0.48
N LYS A 246 -11.74 -1.80 0.74
CA LYS A 246 -10.66 -1.64 -0.22
C LYS A 246 -9.72 -2.83 -0.19
N ASN A 247 -9.10 -3.16 -1.32
CA ASN A 247 -8.04 -4.16 -1.34
C ASN A 247 -6.78 -3.67 -0.59
N LYS A 248 -5.89 -4.59 -0.23
CA LYS A 248 -4.68 -4.32 0.56
C LYS A 248 -3.84 -3.18 -0.03
N LEU A 249 -3.59 -3.21 -1.34
CA LEU A 249 -2.82 -2.17 -2.01
C LEU A 249 -3.49 -0.79 -1.92
N GLN A 250 -4.78 -0.70 -2.20
CA GLN A 250 -5.53 0.56 -2.11
C GLN A 250 -5.55 1.17 -0.70
N ARG A 251 -5.41 0.33 0.34
CA ARG A 251 -5.28 0.78 1.74
C ARG A 251 -3.88 1.32 2.04
N PHE A 252 -2.83 0.72 1.46
CA PHE A 252 -1.44 1.09 1.69
C PHE A 252 -0.99 2.33 0.91
N LEU A 253 -1.54 2.57 -0.28
CA LEU A 253 -1.17 3.70 -1.14
C LEU A 253 -1.18 5.07 -0.43
N PRO A 254 -2.14 5.41 0.46
CA PRO A 254 -2.09 6.67 1.20
C PRO A 254 -0.83 6.82 2.06
N PHE A 255 -0.38 5.76 2.74
CA PHE A 255 0.87 5.79 3.49
C PHE A 255 2.09 5.92 2.57
N SER A 256 2.13 5.15 1.50
CA SER A 256 3.17 5.24 0.48
C SER A 256 3.34 6.67 -0.06
N ALA A 257 2.24 7.34 -0.40
CA ALA A 257 2.26 8.73 -0.88
C ALA A 257 2.73 9.72 0.20
N ILE A 258 2.31 9.53 1.46
CA ILE A 258 2.78 10.33 2.61
C ILE A 258 4.29 10.16 2.79
N ALA A 259 4.78 8.93 2.71
CA ALA A 259 6.20 8.62 2.87
C ALA A 259 7.04 9.20 1.71
N GLU A 260 6.63 9.00 0.46
CA GLU A 260 7.29 9.56 -0.73
C GLU A 260 7.36 11.09 -0.69
N ALA A 261 6.35 11.75 -0.14
CA ALA A 261 6.33 13.19 0.07
C ALA A 261 7.23 13.67 1.25
N GLY A 262 7.91 12.75 1.97
CA GLY A 262 8.81 13.09 3.07
C GLY A 262 8.12 13.35 4.42
N TYR A 263 6.85 12.96 4.56
CA TYR A 263 6.08 13.16 5.81
C TYR A 263 6.01 11.90 6.67
N SER A 264 6.87 10.92 6.47
CA SER A 264 6.94 9.68 7.26
C SER A 264 8.20 9.61 8.10
N ARG A 265 8.05 9.19 9.35
CA ARG A 265 9.12 8.93 10.30
C ARG A 265 8.95 7.56 10.94
N VAL A 266 10.08 6.95 11.32
CA VAL A 266 10.12 5.66 12.01
C VAL A 266 11.03 5.81 13.22
N VAL A 267 10.56 5.42 14.40
CA VAL A 267 11.39 5.44 15.61
C VAL A 267 12.41 4.31 15.52
N GLU A 268 13.67 4.62 15.88
CA GLU A 268 14.77 3.65 15.91
C GLU A 268 14.50 2.52 16.91
N ALA A 269 14.42 1.27 16.43
CA ALA A 269 14.13 0.10 17.23
C ALA A 269 14.53 -1.20 16.50
N ASP A 270 14.58 -2.32 17.23
CA ASP A 270 15.01 -3.63 16.72
C ASP A 270 14.10 -4.17 15.59
N TRP A 271 12.85 -3.73 15.52
CA TRP A 271 11.89 -4.14 14.49
C TRP A 271 12.02 -3.35 13.16
N ASN A 272 12.93 -2.38 13.07
CA ASN A 272 13.03 -1.51 11.89
C ASN A 272 13.38 -2.28 10.61
N ASP A 273 14.31 -3.23 10.68
CA ASP A 273 14.72 -3.99 9.49
C ASP A 273 13.57 -4.87 8.98
N ASP A 274 12.84 -5.53 9.87
CA ASP A 274 11.66 -6.33 9.51
C ASP A 274 10.58 -5.46 8.85
N TRP A 275 10.31 -4.27 9.40
CA TRP A 275 9.36 -3.31 8.85
C TRP A 275 9.75 -2.86 7.44
N PHE A 276 11.01 -2.43 7.28
CA PHE A 276 11.46 -1.94 5.99
C PHE A 276 11.46 -3.04 4.94
N GLU A 277 11.88 -4.26 5.30
CA GLU A 277 11.86 -5.39 4.38
C GLU A 277 10.45 -5.77 3.94
N GLU A 278 9.47 -5.79 4.87
CA GLU A 278 8.07 -6.05 4.54
C GLU A 278 7.49 -4.94 3.67
N ALA A 279 7.69 -3.66 4.05
CA ALA A 279 7.13 -2.51 3.34
C ALA A 279 7.70 -2.36 1.92
N GLU A 280 9.00 -2.61 1.72
CA GLU A 280 9.65 -2.54 0.40
C GLU A 280 9.19 -3.65 -0.55
N ARG A 281 8.86 -4.83 -0.01
CA ARG A 281 8.31 -5.97 -0.78
C ARG A 281 6.82 -5.89 -1.03
N PHE A 282 6.11 -5.05 -0.27
CA PHE A 282 4.65 -5.01 -0.31
C PHE A 282 4.12 -4.50 -1.65
N ASN A 283 3.25 -5.31 -2.28
CA ASN A 283 2.59 -4.99 -3.55
C ASN A 283 1.09 -5.30 -3.55
N GLY A 284 0.53 -5.64 -2.39
CA GLY A 284 -0.90 -5.95 -2.23
C GLY A 284 -1.36 -7.30 -2.79
N LYS A 285 -0.44 -8.12 -3.34
CA LYS A 285 -0.73 -9.48 -3.80
C LYS A 285 -0.35 -10.48 -2.70
N LYS A 286 -1.07 -11.60 -2.63
CA LYS A 286 -0.67 -12.71 -1.75
C LYS A 286 0.62 -13.32 -2.29
N HIS A 287 1.71 -13.14 -1.56
CA HIS A 287 3.01 -13.78 -1.79
C HIS A 287 3.38 -14.69 -0.63
N ASN A 288 4.51 -15.40 -0.78
CA ASN A 288 5.08 -16.25 0.28
C ASN A 288 5.68 -15.44 1.46
N GLY A 289 5.34 -14.15 1.60
CA GLY A 289 5.78 -13.26 2.66
C GLY A 289 4.61 -12.70 3.47
N HIS A 290 4.90 -12.28 4.70
CA HIS A 290 3.95 -11.62 5.57
C HIS A 290 3.76 -10.16 5.13
N ASP A 291 2.54 -9.64 5.28
CA ASP A 291 2.15 -8.26 4.98
C ASP A 291 1.36 -7.61 6.15
N ASP A 292 1.45 -8.24 7.32
CA ASP A 292 0.64 -7.92 8.51
C ASP A 292 0.99 -6.54 9.10
N MET A 293 2.26 -6.08 9.02
CA MET A 293 2.66 -4.74 9.45
C MET A 293 2.14 -3.68 8.48
N CYS A 294 2.21 -3.94 7.17
CA CYS A 294 1.67 -3.02 6.15
C CYS A 294 0.15 -2.86 6.27
N ASP A 295 -0.57 -3.93 6.59
CA ASP A 295 -2.01 -3.89 6.84
C ASP A 295 -2.32 -3.09 8.10
N ALA A 296 -1.59 -3.29 9.20
CA ALA A 296 -1.75 -2.52 10.42
C ALA A 296 -1.41 -1.04 10.23
N VAL A 297 -0.32 -0.68 9.55
CA VAL A 297 0.03 0.72 9.22
C VAL A 297 -1.06 1.36 8.38
N SER A 298 -1.55 0.66 7.36
CA SER A 298 -2.63 1.16 6.49
C SER A 298 -3.89 1.51 7.29
N LEU A 299 -4.24 0.67 8.26
CA LEU A 299 -5.37 0.85 9.15
C LEU A 299 -5.17 2.07 10.07
N ALA A 300 -3.95 2.27 10.61
CA ALA A 300 -3.60 3.44 11.41
C ALA A 300 -3.74 4.74 10.60
N ILE A 301 -3.22 4.77 9.38
CA ILE A 301 -3.30 5.95 8.50
C ILE A 301 -4.76 6.29 8.17
N GLU A 302 -5.58 5.29 7.87
CA GLU A 302 -7.02 5.49 7.63
C GLU A 302 -7.71 6.06 8.88
N ALA A 303 -7.38 5.55 10.07
CA ALA A 303 -7.95 6.01 11.34
C ALA A 303 -7.56 7.45 11.67
N LEU A 304 -6.28 7.82 11.49
CA LEU A 304 -5.75 9.14 11.78
C LEU A 304 -6.26 10.22 10.82
N ASN A 305 -6.60 9.84 9.58
CA ASN A 305 -7.12 10.76 8.55
C ASN A 305 -8.64 10.90 8.54
N SER A 306 -9.36 9.98 9.16
CA SER A 306 -10.81 10.15 9.30
C SER A 306 -11.11 11.27 10.33
N GLY A 307 -12.12 12.08 10.03
CA GLY A 307 -12.47 13.34 10.67
C GLY A 307 -12.57 13.36 12.21
N PRO A 308 -12.99 14.47 12.81
CA PRO A 308 -12.94 14.63 14.28
C PRO A 308 -13.70 13.50 14.95
N GLN A 309 -13.01 12.81 15.86
CA GLN A 309 -13.66 11.90 16.79
C GLN A 309 -14.44 12.76 17.78
N GLU A 310 -15.76 12.66 17.75
CA GLU A 310 -16.53 12.98 18.96
C GLU A 310 -16.12 11.92 20.00
N LEU A 311 -15.23 12.30 20.90
CA LEU A 311 -15.01 11.50 22.10
C LEU A 311 -16.38 11.38 22.78
N PRO A 312 -16.85 10.18 23.11
CA PRO A 312 -18.04 10.06 23.92
C PRO A 312 -17.77 10.84 25.20
N ILE A 313 -18.63 11.81 25.50
CA ILE A 313 -18.60 12.54 26.76
C ILE A 313 -18.75 11.47 27.84
N MET A 314 -17.65 11.15 28.54
CA MET A 314 -17.75 10.30 29.73
C MET A 314 -18.57 11.11 30.73
N THR A 315 -19.87 10.83 30.83
CA THR A 315 -20.64 11.22 31.98
C THR A 315 -20.08 10.45 33.17
N LEU A 316 -19.28 11.14 33.99
CA LEU A 316 -18.86 10.60 35.27
C LEU A 316 -20.14 10.14 36.00
N PRO A 317 -20.13 8.93 36.58
CA PRO A 317 -21.27 8.51 37.40
C PRO A 317 -21.52 9.57 38.47
N ASN A 318 -22.79 9.94 38.67
CA ASN A 318 -23.19 10.86 39.72
C ASN A 318 -22.71 10.31 41.06
N ILE A 319 -21.58 10.80 41.55
CA ILE A 319 -21.14 10.52 42.90
C ILE A 319 -22.03 11.40 43.78
N GLN A 320 -23.08 10.81 44.32
CA GLN A 320 -23.85 11.43 45.40
C GLN A 320 -22.97 11.43 46.67
N VAL A 321 -22.31 12.53 46.91
CA VAL A 321 -21.75 12.82 48.24
C VAL A 321 -22.96 13.22 49.10
N SER A 322 -23.19 12.47 50.17
CA SER A 322 -24.28 12.71 51.11
C SER A 322 -24.23 14.17 51.60
N GLY A 323 -25.21 14.96 51.16
CA GLY A 323 -25.49 16.24 51.84
C GLY A 323 -25.74 17.47 51.00
N GLN A 324 -25.30 17.60 49.72
CA GLN A 324 -25.72 18.74 48.88
C GLN A 324 -25.50 18.46 47.39
N PRO A 325 -26.39 18.90 46.47
CA PRO A 325 -26.22 18.72 45.03
C PRO A 325 -25.13 19.66 44.52
N LEU A 326 -24.09 19.07 43.91
CA LEU A 326 -23.12 19.82 43.11
C LEU A 326 -23.82 20.34 41.83
N GLN A 327 -23.85 21.66 41.66
CA GLN A 327 -24.34 22.30 40.45
C GLN A 327 -23.46 21.86 39.26
N SER A 328 -24.11 21.44 38.19
CA SER A 328 -23.48 21.04 36.94
C SER A 328 -22.67 22.20 36.33
N PHE A 329 -21.38 22.04 36.19
CA PHE A 329 -20.56 22.94 35.40
C PHE A 329 -20.76 22.65 33.91
N HIS A 330 -21.54 23.47 33.25
CA HIS A 330 -21.54 23.57 31.78
C HIS A 330 -20.32 24.37 31.36
N THR A 331 -19.29 23.72 30.85
CA THR A 331 -18.23 24.42 30.11
C THR A 331 -18.67 24.60 28.65
N SER A 332 -19.34 25.73 28.41
CA SER A 332 -19.45 26.25 27.04
C SER A 332 -18.13 26.94 26.68
N TYR A 333 -17.42 26.45 25.68
CA TYR A 333 -16.30 27.16 25.05
C TYR A 333 -16.84 28.37 24.28
N GLY A 334 -16.98 29.49 24.98
CA GLY A 334 -17.17 30.83 24.43
C GLY A 334 -15.95 31.67 24.73
N LYS A 335 -15.40 32.30 23.71
CA LYS A 335 -14.32 33.29 23.81
C LYS A 335 -14.68 34.35 24.85
N ASN A 336 -13.93 34.44 26.00
CA ASN A 336 -13.69 35.70 26.65
C ASN A 336 -12.47 35.60 27.59
N GLN A 337 -11.57 36.56 27.46
CA GLN A 337 -10.42 36.76 28.32
C GLN A 337 -10.92 37.22 29.69
N GLY A 338 -10.57 36.48 30.74
CA GLY A 338 -10.81 36.87 32.12
C GLY A 338 -9.81 36.15 33.04
N ASN A 339 -9.09 36.94 33.82
CA ASN A 339 -8.05 36.53 34.76
C ASN A 339 -8.53 35.43 35.73
N PHE A 340 -7.83 34.30 35.72
CA PHE A 340 -8.04 33.20 36.68
C PHE A 340 -7.03 33.34 37.83
N THR A 341 -7.53 33.59 39.07
CA THR A 341 -6.77 33.41 40.32
C THR A 341 -7.11 32.01 40.86
N LEU A 342 -6.10 31.20 41.06
CA LEU A 342 -6.22 29.87 41.70
C LEU A 342 -6.42 30.03 43.23
N PRO A 343 -7.31 29.25 43.84
CA PRO A 343 -7.41 29.19 45.29
C PRO A 343 -6.23 28.42 45.90
N THR A 344 -5.58 29.00 46.91
CA THR A 344 -4.56 28.34 47.74
C THR A 344 -5.22 27.38 48.72
N PHE A 345 -4.82 26.11 48.70
CA PHE A 345 -5.16 25.12 49.71
C PHE A 345 -4.13 25.17 50.85
N ASN A 346 -4.57 25.55 52.06
CA ASN A 346 -3.79 25.31 53.28
C ASN A 346 -4.11 23.90 53.79
N ILE A 347 -3.08 23.06 53.87
CA ILE A 347 -3.12 21.76 54.56
C ILE A 347 -2.68 22.00 56.00
N LYS A 348 -3.55 21.68 56.92
CA LYS A 348 -3.20 21.45 58.34
C LYS A 348 -3.21 19.96 58.62
#